data_02815e03283cf88f66a6d15c72d9c462
#
_entry.id   02815e03283cf88f66a6d15c72d9c462
#
_cell.length_a   1.000
_cell.length_b   1.000
_cell.length_c   1.000
_cell.angle_alpha   90.00
_cell.angle_beta   90.00
_cell.angle_gamma   90.00
#
_symmetry.space_group_name_H-M   'P 1'
#
loop_
_entity.id
_entity.type
_entity.pdbx_description
1 polymer ?
#
loop_
_entity_poly.entity_id
_entity_poly.type
_entity_poly.pdbx_seq_one_letter_code
_entity_poly.pdbx_strand_id
1 'polypeptide(L)'
;LRSRNGSLINYEATKLVDATYMNVSVPSMGPPPFQVDRKSRVIAPNDLPNELGSAQTYTIIGGGKTAFDAILFLLQFGISPSAIQWVMPRDSWLLDRANIQPIMESLGMSMFHQNASIAEAKDLEDLFLRLEESGSLMRLDKTITPTMYRCATVTKTELEELRKVQKITRGSRVTSITENEIKLTQGSLPNSDQNLNIYCTSDGLAKRPTKAIFDSNRITLQSVRTCQQVFSAALIGYVETLYEDDGEKNRLLKPVPHPDETNDWLVSNQQSGE
;
A
#
# COMPACT_ATOMS: atom_id res chain seq x y z
N LEU A 1 15.22 -9.39 26.67
CA LEU A 1 15.34 -9.50 25.19
C LEU A 1 16.31 -10.64 24.85
N ARG A 2 16.00 -11.38 23.79
CA ARG A 2 16.89 -12.43 23.27
C ARG A 2 17.52 -11.94 21.98
N SER A 3 18.83 -11.87 21.92
CA SER A 3 19.55 -11.46 20.73
C SER A 3 19.59 -12.59 19.69
N ARG A 4 19.96 -12.30 18.43
CA ARG A 4 20.05 -13.29 17.34
C ARG A 4 21.04 -14.43 17.65
N ASN A 5 22.06 -14.17 18.45
CA ASN A 5 23.05 -15.18 18.88
C ASN A 5 22.59 -15.99 20.10
N GLY A 6 21.35 -15.76 20.60
CA GLY A 6 20.75 -16.47 21.71
C GLY A 6 21.05 -15.91 23.09
N SER A 7 21.90 -14.88 23.23
CA SER A 7 22.19 -14.25 24.51
C SER A 7 20.96 -13.50 25.04
N LEU A 8 20.77 -13.55 26.38
CA LEU A 8 19.72 -12.80 27.06
C LEU A 8 20.29 -11.45 27.53
N ILE A 9 19.59 -10.37 27.22
CA ILE A 9 19.92 -9.04 27.67
C ILE A 9 18.72 -8.53 28.48
N ASN A 10 18.96 -8.15 29.72
CA ASN A 10 17.95 -7.53 30.58
C ASN A 10 18.02 -6.02 30.45
N TYR A 11 16.86 -5.40 30.22
CA TYR A 11 16.68 -3.95 30.23
C TYR A 11 15.63 -3.60 31.28
N GLU A 12 15.89 -2.53 32.01
CA GLU A 12 14.87 -1.85 32.79
C GLU A 12 14.32 -0.67 31.99
N ALA A 13 13.01 -0.57 31.88
CA ALA A 13 12.32 0.52 31.18
C ALA A 13 10.98 0.79 31.86
N THR A 14 10.59 2.05 31.92
CA THR A 14 9.27 2.45 32.44
C THR A 14 8.13 2.03 31.49
N LYS A 15 8.37 2.12 30.18
CA LYS A 15 7.40 1.68 29.16
C LYS A 15 8.11 0.95 28.02
N LEU A 16 7.43 -0.04 27.46
CA LEU A 16 7.81 -0.75 26.24
C LEU A 16 7.02 -0.19 25.05
N VAL A 17 7.72 0.23 23.99
CA VAL A 17 7.07 0.60 22.72
C VAL A 17 6.98 -0.65 21.83
N ASP A 18 5.77 -1.13 21.62
CA ASP A 18 5.48 -2.25 20.70
C ASP A 18 5.24 -1.71 19.28
N ALA A 19 6.29 -1.74 18.47
CA ALA A 19 6.23 -1.38 17.05
C ALA A 19 5.90 -2.59 16.14
N THR A 20 5.63 -3.77 16.71
CA THR A 20 5.39 -5.02 15.95
C THR A 20 3.91 -5.33 15.76
N TYR A 21 3.01 -4.59 16.43
CA TYR A 21 1.59 -4.90 16.42
C TYR A 21 0.99 -4.88 15.01
N MET A 22 1.41 -3.95 14.16
CA MET A 22 0.91 -3.86 12.79
C MET A 22 1.39 -5.00 11.88
N ASN A 23 2.43 -5.74 12.28
CA ASN A 23 2.90 -6.99 11.66
C ASN A 23 2.91 -6.92 10.13
N VAL A 24 3.70 -6.00 9.59
CA VAL A 24 3.80 -5.76 8.15
C VAL A 24 4.35 -6.99 7.44
N SER A 25 3.71 -7.39 6.34
CA SER A 25 4.20 -8.41 5.43
C SER A 25 4.48 -7.79 4.06
N VAL A 26 5.66 -8.08 3.51
CA VAL A 26 6.09 -7.61 2.18
C VAL A 26 6.59 -8.79 1.33
N PRO A 27 6.58 -8.68 -0.02
CA PRO A 27 6.91 -9.79 -0.90
C PRO A 27 8.29 -10.41 -0.65
N SER A 28 9.27 -9.62 -0.23
CA SER A 28 10.64 -10.08 0.04
C SER A 28 10.80 -10.89 1.35
N MET A 29 9.74 -11.02 2.16
CA MET A 29 9.81 -11.77 3.42
C MET A 29 9.63 -13.27 3.27
N GLY A 30 9.18 -13.74 2.10
CA GLY A 30 8.94 -15.16 1.86
C GLY A 30 8.59 -15.46 0.40
N PRO A 31 8.37 -16.74 0.09
CA PRO A 31 7.96 -17.13 -1.25
C PRO A 31 6.56 -16.58 -1.58
N PRO A 32 6.22 -16.45 -2.88
CA PRO A 32 4.87 -16.07 -3.28
C PRO A 32 3.84 -17.11 -2.82
N PRO A 33 2.57 -16.71 -2.57
CA PRO A 33 1.51 -17.59 -2.09
C PRO A 33 0.91 -18.48 -3.19
N PHE A 34 1.60 -18.66 -4.30
CA PHE A 34 1.21 -19.50 -5.41
C PHE A 34 2.35 -20.46 -5.80
N GLN A 35 2.01 -21.52 -6.51
CA GLN A 35 2.99 -22.52 -6.92
C GLN A 35 3.93 -21.97 -8.00
N VAL A 36 5.23 -22.23 -7.87
CA VAL A 36 6.25 -21.84 -8.85
C VAL A 36 7.08 -23.06 -9.22
N ASP A 37 7.15 -23.36 -10.49
CA ASP A 37 8.04 -24.38 -11.03
C ASP A 37 9.53 -23.93 -10.86
N ARG A 38 10.41 -24.89 -10.59
CA ARG A 38 11.85 -24.64 -10.38
C ARG A 38 12.56 -23.98 -11.57
N LYS A 39 12.01 -24.14 -12.76
CA LYS A 39 12.56 -23.54 -14.00
C LYS A 39 12.05 -22.12 -14.27
N SER A 40 11.00 -21.71 -13.56
CA SER A 40 10.40 -20.38 -13.74
C SER A 40 11.16 -19.33 -12.97
N ARG A 41 11.40 -18.19 -13.61
CA ARG A 41 12.08 -17.04 -13.00
C ARG A 41 11.04 -16.18 -12.28
N VAL A 42 11.03 -16.24 -10.95
CA VAL A 42 10.16 -15.41 -10.09
C VAL A 42 11.01 -14.77 -9.01
N ILE A 43 10.93 -13.45 -8.90
CA ILE A 43 11.70 -12.67 -7.93
C ILE A 43 10.80 -11.77 -7.09
N ALA A 44 11.28 -11.36 -5.91
CA ALA A 44 10.74 -10.23 -5.18
C ALA A 44 11.19 -8.90 -5.79
N PRO A 45 10.45 -7.78 -5.61
CA PRO A 45 10.83 -6.47 -6.16
C PRO A 45 12.21 -5.99 -5.71
N ASN A 46 12.67 -6.40 -4.54
CA ASN A 46 13.98 -6.03 -3.99
C ASN A 46 15.16 -6.57 -4.82
N ASP A 47 14.94 -7.67 -5.54
CA ASP A 47 15.98 -8.28 -6.39
C ASP A 47 15.98 -7.71 -7.82
N LEU A 48 14.96 -6.94 -8.20
CA LEU A 48 14.80 -6.38 -9.54
C LEU A 48 16.01 -5.55 -10.03
N PRO A 49 16.68 -4.74 -9.21
CA PRO A 49 17.88 -4.02 -9.65
C PRO A 49 19.02 -4.92 -10.12
N ASN A 50 19.15 -6.13 -9.54
CA ASN A 50 20.18 -7.10 -9.89
C ASN A 50 19.85 -7.88 -11.17
N GLU A 51 18.57 -7.92 -11.53
CA GLU A 51 18.03 -8.67 -12.68
C GLU A 51 17.68 -7.77 -13.88
N LEU A 52 18.00 -6.48 -13.79
CA LEU A 52 17.71 -5.54 -14.87
C LEU A 52 18.45 -5.94 -16.15
N GLY A 53 17.68 -6.07 -17.26
CA GLY A 53 18.24 -6.48 -18.55
C GLY A 53 18.52 -7.97 -18.69
N SER A 54 18.27 -8.79 -17.66
CA SER A 54 18.46 -10.24 -17.71
C SER A 54 17.32 -10.99 -18.46
N ALA A 55 16.25 -10.28 -18.84
CA ALA A 55 15.07 -10.83 -19.51
C ALA A 55 14.63 -9.96 -20.68
N GLN A 56 13.90 -10.55 -21.62
CA GLN A 56 13.28 -9.82 -22.75
C GLN A 56 11.91 -9.26 -22.41
N THR A 57 11.18 -9.93 -21.52
CA THR A 57 9.86 -9.53 -21.03
C THR A 57 9.77 -9.62 -19.52
N TYR A 58 8.86 -8.85 -18.96
CA TYR A 58 8.66 -8.71 -17.52
C TYR A 58 7.18 -8.85 -17.18
N THR A 59 6.83 -9.70 -16.25
CA THR A 59 5.46 -9.82 -15.74
C THR A 59 5.39 -9.28 -14.33
N ILE A 60 4.65 -8.18 -14.14
CA ILE A 60 4.43 -7.57 -12.83
C ILE A 60 3.15 -8.14 -12.23
N ILE A 61 3.24 -8.72 -11.03
CA ILE A 61 2.13 -9.38 -10.35
C ILE A 61 1.73 -8.57 -9.11
N GLY A 62 0.63 -7.82 -9.22
CA GLY A 62 0.09 -6.98 -8.14
C GLY A 62 -0.51 -5.69 -8.65
N GLY A 63 -1.43 -5.09 -7.89
CA GLY A 63 -2.14 -3.84 -8.22
C GLY A 63 -1.86 -2.69 -7.22
N GLY A 64 -0.86 -2.83 -6.35
CA GLY A 64 -0.52 -1.83 -5.34
C GLY A 64 0.74 -1.02 -5.66
N LYS A 65 1.12 -0.13 -4.73
CA LYS A 65 2.27 0.77 -4.89
C LYS A 65 3.57 0.05 -5.25
N THR A 66 3.82 -1.13 -4.68
CA THR A 66 5.02 -1.94 -4.99
C THR A 66 5.08 -2.34 -6.47
N ALA A 67 3.93 -2.68 -7.08
CA ALA A 67 3.88 -2.97 -8.51
C ALA A 67 4.11 -1.72 -9.34
N PHE A 68 3.57 -0.57 -8.93
CA PHE A 68 3.80 0.71 -9.60
C PHE A 68 5.28 1.07 -9.59
N ASP A 69 5.95 0.94 -8.44
CA ASP A 69 7.38 1.23 -8.31
C ASP A 69 8.24 0.30 -9.18
N ALA A 70 7.89 -0.99 -9.24
CA ALA A 70 8.59 -1.93 -10.12
C ALA A 70 8.43 -1.58 -11.61
N ILE A 71 7.22 -1.19 -12.05
CA ILE A 71 6.97 -0.73 -13.41
C ILE A 71 7.73 0.55 -13.71
N LEU A 72 7.63 1.57 -12.85
CA LEU A 72 8.32 2.84 -13.02
C LEU A 72 9.83 2.67 -13.07
N PHE A 73 10.37 1.78 -12.23
CA PHE A 73 11.78 1.41 -12.26
C PHE A 73 12.19 0.82 -13.63
N LEU A 74 11.45 -0.16 -14.14
CA LEU A 74 11.73 -0.74 -15.45
C LEU A 74 11.67 0.30 -16.57
N LEU A 75 10.66 1.17 -16.59
CA LEU A 75 10.50 2.23 -17.58
C LEU A 75 11.64 3.25 -17.51
N GLN A 76 12.05 3.64 -16.30
CA GLN A 76 13.17 4.57 -16.07
C GLN A 76 14.49 4.02 -16.61
N PHE A 77 14.69 2.72 -16.57
CA PHE A 77 15.87 2.06 -17.11
C PHE A 77 15.73 1.63 -18.59
N GLY A 78 14.73 2.16 -19.29
CA GLY A 78 14.58 2.03 -20.72
C GLY A 78 13.91 0.73 -21.21
N ILE A 79 13.31 -0.05 -20.30
CA ILE A 79 12.49 -1.20 -20.70
C ILE A 79 11.23 -0.70 -21.41
N SER A 80 10.97 -1.21 -22.61
CA SER A 80 9.79 -0.83 -23.39
C SER A 80 8.49 -1.17 -22.63
N PRO A 81 7.48 -0.27 -22.59
CA PRO A 81 6.17 -0.60 -22.05
C PRO A 81 5.53 -1.84 -22.68
N SER A 82 5.83 -2.12 -23.95
CA SER A 82 5.34 -3.32 -24.68
C SER A 82 5.96 -4.63 -24.19
N ALA A 83 7.11 -4.58 -23.51
CA ALA A 83 7.78 -5.72 -22.89
C ALA A 83 7.24 -6.04 -21.49
N ILE A 84 6.35 -5.20 -20.95
CA ILE A 84 5.77 -5.37 -19.61
C ILE A 84 4.36 -5.92 -19.74
N GLN A 85 4.10 -7.07 -19.12
CA GLN A 85 2.79 -7.62 -18.84
C GLN A 85 2.42 -7.32 -17.38
N TRP A 86 1.23 -6.82 -17.11
CA TRP A 86 0.80 -6.47 -15.77
C TRP A 86 -0.43 -7.29 -15.36
N VAL A 87 -0.30 -8.09 -14.30
CA VAL A 87 -1.42 -8.83 -13.69
C VAL A 87 -1.90 -8.03 -12.49
N MET A 88 -3.05 -7.38 -12.61
CA MET A 88 -3.64 -6.49 -11.63
C MET A 88 -4.95 -7.08 -11.11
N PRO A 89 -4.95 -7.72 -9.91
CA PRO A 89 -6.18 -8.32 -9.38
C PRO A 89 -7.30 -7.31 -9.09
N ARG A 90 -6.95 -6.10 -8.64
CA ARG A 90 -7.89 -5.01 -8.34
C ARG A 90 -7.26 -3.69 -8.72
N ASP A 91 -8.03 -2.82 -9.36
CA ASP A 91 -7.65 -1.42 -9.55
C ASP A 91 -7.82 -0.64 -8.23
N SER A 92 -6.93 0.31 -7.99
CA SER A 92 -6.92 1.14 -6.78
C SER A 92 -7.19 2.61 -7.10
N TRP A 93 -7.92 3.27 -6.22
CA TRP A 93 -7.89 4.71 -6.11
C TRP A 93 -6.51 5.16 -5.64
N LEU A 94 -5.99 6.21 -6.25
CA LEU A 94 -4.63 6.70 -6.05
C LEU A 94 -4.67 8.11 -5.46
N LEU A 95 -3.82 8.38 -4.48
CA LEU A 95 -3.61 9.70 -3.94
C LEU A 95 -2.62 10.48 -4.82
N ASP A 96 -2.93 11.75 -5.10
CA ASP A 96 -1.94 12.66 -5.71
C ASP A 96 -0.93 13.11 -4.65
N ARG A 97 0.35 12.79 -4.88
CA ARG A 97 1.45 13.18 -3.99
C ARG A 97 1.51 14.69 -3.76
N ALA A 98 1.09 15.50 -4.72
CA ALA A 98 1.06 16.96 -4.59
C ALA A 98 0.16 17.44 -3.45
N ASN A 99 -0.90 16.68 -3.13
CA ASN A 99 -1.86 17.02 -2.07
C ASN A 99 -1.43 16.54 -0.66
N ILE A 100 -0.30 15.80 -0.56
CA ILE A 100 0.19 15.23 0.70
C ILE A 100 1.56 15.85 1.02
N GLN A 101 1.61 17.17 1.04
CA GLN A 101 2.82 17.91 1.39
C GLN A 101 2.70 18.45 2.82
N PRO A 102 3.81 18.48 3.59
CA PRO A 102 3.81 19.00 4.96
C PRO A 102 3.77 20.54 4.98
N ILE A 103 2.93 21.13 4.14
CA ILE A 103 2.73 22.58 4.01
C ILE A 103 1.26 22.84 4.36
N MET A 104 1.01 23.74 5.32
CA MET A 104 -0.33 24.02 5.85
C MET A 104 -1.33 24.44 4.75
N GLU A 105 -0.87 25.20 3.77
CA GLU A 105 -1.70 25.63 2.63
C GLU A 105 -2.17 24.41 1.79
N SER A 106 -1.25 23.51 1.44
CA SER A 106 -1.57 22.30 0.68
C SER A 106 -2.49 21.37 1.47
N LEU A 107 -2.23 21.20 2.77
CA LEU A 107 -3.07 20.39 3.65
C LEU A 107 -4.48 20.99 3.79
N GLY A 108 -4.58 22.31 4.00
CA GLY A 108 -5.85 23.03 4.11
C GLY A 108 -6.69 22.93 2.84
N MET A 109 -6.08 23.11 1.67
CA MET A 109 -6.75 22.96 0.38
C MET A 109 -7.21 21.51 0.15
N SER A 110 -6.38 20.52 0.47
CA SER A 110 -6.77 19.11 0.37
C SER A 110 -7.97 18.78 1.25
N MET A 111 -7.98 19.24 2.50
CA MET A 111 -9.11 19.07 3.42
C MET A 111 -10.36 19.79 2.93
N PHE A 112 -10.23 21.01 2.41
CA PHE A 112 -11.35 21.76 1.84
C PHE A 112 -12.01 20.99 0.69
N HIS A 113 -11.23 20.51 -0.28
CA HIS A 113 -11.73 19.75 -1.42
C HIS A 113 -12.40 18.44 -0.99
N GLN A 114 -11.83 17.72 -0.02
CA GLN A 114 -12.42 16.49 0.50
C GLN A 114 -13.76 16.77 1.21
N ASN A 115 -13.82 17.79 2.07
CA ASN A 115 -15.04 18.16 2.79
C ASN A 115 -16.15 18.66 1.84
N ALA A 116 -15.80 19.44 0.82
CA ALA A 116 -16.75 19.87 -0.20
C ALA A 116 -17.31 18.66 -0.98
N SER A 117 -16.42 17.72 -1.38
CA SER A 117 -16.84 16.49 -2.06
C SER A 117 -17.80 15.65 -1.20
N ILE A 118 -17.53 15.54 0.11
CA ILE A 118 -18.39 14.81 1.06
C ILE A 118 -19.76 15.50 1.18
N ALA A 119 -19.77 16.83 1.31
CA ALA A 119 -21.02 17.59 1.52
C ALA A 119 -21.96 17.53 0.30
N GLU A 120 -21.42 17.41 -0.90
CA GLU A 120 -22.18 17.41 -2.14
C GLU A 120 -22.51 16.01 -2.68
N ALA A 121 -21.86 14.97 -2.16
CA ALA A 121 -22.01 13.61 -2.65
C ALA A 121 -23.40 13.03 -2.34
N LYS A 122 -23.97 12.35 -3.33
CA LYS A 122 -25.27 11.67 -3.23
C LYS A 122 -25.13 10.25 -2.67
N ASP A 123 -24.02 9.61 -3.01
CA ASP A 123 -23.66 8.26 -2.60
C ASP A 123 -22.14 8.08 -2.66
N LEU A 124 -21.66 6.87 -2.37
CA LEU A 124 -20.24 6.57 -2.32
C LEU A 124 -19.57 6.66 -3.70
N GLU A 125 -20.25 6.26 -4.76
CA GLU A 125 -19.70 6.33 -6.12
C GLU A 125 -19.54 7.79 -6.57
N ASP A 126 -20.57 8.61 -6.39
CA ASP A 126 -20.54 10.06 -6.66
C ASP A 126 -19.45 10.76 -5.82
N LEU A 127 -19.28 10.36 -4.55
CA LEU A 127 -18.21 10.89 -3.70
C LEU A 127 -16.82 10.65 -4.31
N PHE A 128 -16.53 9.43 -4.74
CA PHE A 128 -15.22 9.12 -5.30
C PHE A 128 -14.98 9.78 -6.66
N LEU A 129 -16.01 9.97 -7.45
CA LEU A 129 -15.93 10.75 -8.70
C LEU A 129 -15.65 12.24 -8.41
N ARG A 130 -16.29 12.83 -7.41
CA ARG A 130 -16.01 14.20 -6.96
C ARG A 130 -14.60 14.37 -6.39
N LEU A 131 -14.13 13.38 -5.64
CA LEU A 131 -12.74 13.36 -5.15
C LEU A 131 -11.73 13.27 -6.31
N GLU A 132 -12.07 12.59 -7.40
CA GLU A 132 -11.24 12.60 -8.61
C GLU A 132 -11.32 13.95 -9.34
N GLU A 133 -12.51 14.54 -9.49
CA GLU A 133 -12.71 15.84 -10.13
C GLU A 133 -11.97 16.96 -9.39
N SER A 134 -12.00 16.94 -8.06
CA SER A 134 -11.25 17.87 -7.22
C SER A 134 -9.73 17.63 -7.22
N GLY A 135 -9.26 16.55 -7.85
CA GLY A 135 -7.85 16.15 -7.86
C GLY A 135 -7.35 15.53 -6.56
N SER A 136 -8.24 15.23 -5.61
CA SER A 136 -7.88 14.55 -4.36
C SER A 136 -7.51 13.09 -4.60
N LEU A 137 -8.18 12.44 -5.55
CA LEU A 137 -7.92 11.07 -5.99
C LEU A 137 -7.67 11.00 -7.50
N MET A 138 -7.12 9.89 -7.95
CA MET A 138 -6.86 9.61 -9.36
C MET A 138 -7.14 8.14 -9.66
N ARG A 139 -7.42 7.82 -10.94
CA ARG A 139 -7.52 6.45 -11.46
C ARG A 139 -6.44 6.19 -12.49
N LEU A 140 -5.93 4.96 -12.52
CA LEU A 140 -5.03 4.51 -13.58
C LEU A 140 -5.76 4.56 -14.94
N ASP A 141 -6.98 4.01 -14.98
CA ASP A 141 -7.84 3.95 -16.16
C ASP A 141 -9.21 4.55 -15.81
N LYS A 142 -9.58 5.64 -16.46
CA LYS A 142 -10.84 6.35 -16.20
C LYS A 142 -12.09 5.57 -16.60
N THR A 143 -11.96 4.51 -17.39
CA THR A 143 -13.07 3.62 -17.78
C THR A 143 -13.35 2.54 -16.73
N ILE A 144 -12.49 2.38 -15.75
CA ILE A 144 -12.60 1.37 -14.69
C ILE A 144 -12.90 2.05 -13.36
N THR A 145 -13.90 1.58 -12.65
CA THR A 145 -14.18 2.00 -11.27
C THR A 145 -13.35 1.15 -10.31
N PRO A 146 -12.35 1.72 -9.61
CA PRO A 146 -11.55 0.97 -8.66
C PRO A 146 -12.38 0.51 -7.46
N THR A 147 -12.08 -0.69 -6.96
CA THR A 147 -12.71 -1.27 -5.76
C THR A 147 -11.81 -1.25 -4.55
N MET A 148 -10.56 -0.81 -4.71
CA MET A 148 -9.56 -0.80 -3.64
C MET A 148 -9.16 0.62 -3.30
N TYR A 149 -8.99 0.87 -1.99
CA TYR A 149 -8.37 2.06 -1.46
C TYR A 149 -7.37 1.68 -0.37
N ARG A 150 -6.07 1.76 -0.66
CA ARG A 150 -4.97 1.45 0.27
C ARG A 150 -3.94 2.57 0.35
N CYS A 151 -4.37 3.81 0.13
CA CYS A 151 -3.52 5.00 0.17
C CYS A 151 -2.30 4.94 -0.77
N ALA A 152 -2.40 4.21 -1.89
CA ALA A 152 -1.34 4.20 -2.89
C ALA A 152 -1.17 5.62 -3.46
N THR A 153 0.04 6.16 -3.33
CA THR A 153 0.34 7.56 -3.65
C THR A 153 1.29 7.63 -4.83
N VAL A 154 0.92 8.38 -5.85
CA VAL A 154 1.74 8.64 -7.05
C VAL A 154 1.69 10.11 -7.42
N THR A 155 2.64 10.57 -8.22
CA THR A 155 2.54 11.87 -8.91
C THR A 155 1.74 11.72 -10.21
N LYS A 156 1.26 12.82 -10.77
CA LYS A 156 0.62 12.81 -12.10
C LYS A 156 1.56 12.30 -13.18
N THR A 157 2.83 12.66 -13.12
CA THR A 157 3.86 12.18 -14.06
C THR A 157 4.08 10.66 -13.93
N GLU A 158 4.19 10.12 -12.70
CA GLU A 158 4.26 8.69 -12.48
C GLU A 158 3.02 7.96 -13.04
N LEU A 159 1.84 8.53 -12.86
CA LEU A 159 0.59 7.98 -13.39
C LEU A 159 0.58 7.93 -14.92
N GLU A 160 1.07 8.99 -15.59
CA GLU A 160 1.21 9.03 -17.04
C GLU A 160 2.19 7.96 -17.56
N GLU A 161 3.31 7.76 -16.86
CA GLU A 161 4.25 6.69 -17.19
C GLU A 161 3.61 5.29 -17.03
N LEU A 162 2.91 5.03 -15.94
CA LEU A 162 2.19 3.77 -15.71
C LEU A 162 1.16 3.48 -16.80
N ARG A 163 0.48 4.50 -17.32
CA ARG A 163 -0.51 4.40 -18.41
C ARG A 163 0.08 3.96 -19.75
N LYS A 164 1.40 4.04 -19.93
CA LYS A 164 2.07 3.53 -21.13
C LYS A 164 2.03 2.01 -21.24
N VAL A 165 1.89 1.31 -20.10
CA VAL A 165 1.76 -0.14 -20.07
C VAL A 165 0.33 -0.52 -20.43
N GLN A 166 0.15 -1.10 -21.63
CA GLN A 166 -1.18 -1.44 -22.17
C GLN A 166 -1.57 -2.91 -21.94
N LYS A 167 -0.60 -3.80 -21.73
CA LYS A 167 -0.87 -5.22 -21.50
C LYS A 167 -1.23 -5.45 -20.03
N ILE A 168 -2.47 -5.15 -19.66
CA ILE A 168 -2.97 -5.31 -18.29
C ILE A 168 -4.04 -6.39 -18.24
N THR A 169 -3.82 -7.43 -17.44
CA THR A 169 -4.80 -8.46 -17.11
C THR A 169 -5.42 -8.14 -15.75
N ARG A 170 -6.69 -7.75 -15.76
CA ARG A 170 -7.44 -7.32 -14.57
C ARG A 170 -8.33 -8.42 -14.01
N GLY A 171 -8.69 -8.31 -12.74
CA GLY A 171 -9.68 -9.16 -12.07
C GLY A 171 -9.23 -10.58 -11.79
N SER A 172 -7.98 -10.93 -12.09
CA SER A 172 -7.44 -12.28 -11.91
C SER A 172 -6.20 -12.30 -11.02
N ARG A 173 -6.05 -13.38 -10.25
CA ARG A 173 -4.88 -13.65 -9.42
C ARG A 173 -4.07 -14.79 -10.01
N VAL A 174 -2.75 -14.71 -9.88
CA VAL A 174 -1.86 -15.83 -10.23
C VAL A 174 -2.09 -16.97 -9.25
N THR A 175 -2.24 -18.18 -9.77
CA THR A 175 -2.39 -19.43 -9.00
C THR A 175 -1.19 -20.36 -9.13
N SER A 176 -0.50 -20.33 -10.29
CA SER A 176 0.78 -21.01 -10.48
C SER A 176 1.56 -20.40 -11.65
N ILE A 177 2.88 -20.57 -11.63
CA ILE A 177 3.79 -20.22 -12.71
C ILE A 177 4.62 -21.44 -13.08
N THR A 178 4.55 -21.83 -14.35
CA THR A 178 5.36 -22.87 -14.95
C THR A 178 6.29 -22.29 -16.00
N GLU A 179 7.18 -23.11 -16.58
CA GLU A 179 8.10 -22.69 -17.63
C GLU A 179 7.39 -22.02 -18.82
N ASN A 180 6.16 -22.49 -19.15
CA ASN A 180 5.45 -22.05 -20.36
C ASN A 180 4.17 -21.27 -20.09
N GLU A 181 3.70 -21.20 -18.84
CA GLU A 181 2.38 -20.65 -18.51
C GLU A 181 2.36 -19.96 -17.15
N ILE A 182 1.66 -18.83 -17.09
CA ILE A 182 1.22 -18.17 -15.85
C ILE A 182 -0.28 -18.45 -15.72
N LYS A 183 -0.65 -19.37 -14.85
CA LYS A 183 -2.05 -19.72 -14.61
C LYS A 183 -2.70 -18.69 -13.69
N LEU A 184 -3.87 -18.24 -14.08
CA LEU A 184 -4.67 -17.26 -13.35
C LEU A 184 -5.94 -17.92 -12.77
N THR A 185 -6.63 -17.20 -11.89
CA THR A 185 -7.97 -17.63 -11.42
C THR A 185 -8.97 -17.68 -12.58
N GLN A 186 -8.75 -16.87 -13.61
CA GLN A 186 -9.54 -16.88 -14.85
C GLN A 186 -8.57 -16.81 -16.03
N GLY A 187 -8.42 -17.94 -16.74
CA GLY A 187 -7.52 -18.04 -17.90
C GLY A 187 -6.05 -18.20 -17.55
N SER A 188 -5.21 -17.94 -18.53
CA SER A 188 -3.76 -18.02 -18.41
C SER A 188 -3.04 -17.03 -19.34
N LEU A 189 -1.76 -16.80 -19.06
CA LEU A 189 -0.86 -16.01 -19.90
C LEU A 189 0.35 -16.89 -20.28
N PRO A 190 0.97 -16.65 -21.44
CA PRO A 190 2.18 -17.34 -21.82
C PRO A 190 3.34 -16.94 -20.88
N ASN A 191 4.22 -17.89 -20.61
CA ASN A 191 5.48 -17.68 -19.93
C ASN A 191 6.64 -18.27 -20.75
N SER A 192 7.86 -17.90 -20.47
CA SER A 192 9.06 -18.47 -21.07
C SER A 192 10.28 -18.23 -20.18
N ASP A 193 11.40 -18.83 -20.53
CA ASP A 193 12.72 -18.60 -19.89
C ASP A 193 13.23 -17.14 -20.09
N GLN A 194 12.72 -16.44 -21.11
CA GLN A 194 13.02 -15.05 -21.40
C GLN A 194 12.14 -14.06 -20.63
N ASN A 195 11.18 -14.55 -19.83
CA ASN A 195 10.30 -13.73 -19.00
C ASN A 195 10.74 -13.74 -17.54
N LEU A 196 10.80 -12.56 -16.93
CA LEU A 196 11.03 -12.39 -15.50
C LEU A 196 9.73 -11.99 -14.82
N ASN A 197 9.29 -12.80 -13.88
CA ASN A 197 8.07 -12.54 -13.09
C ASN A 197 8.45 -11.83 -11.79
N ILE A 198 7.89 -10.65 -11.54
CA ILE A 198 8.13 -9.85 -10.34
C ILE A 198 6.89 -9.92 -9.45
N TYR A 199 7.03 -10.57 -8.30
CA TYR A 199 5.95 -10.76 -7.36
C TYR A 199 5.83 -9.57 -6.41
N CYS A 200 4.83 -8.72 -6.63
CA CYS A 200 4.59 -7.47 -5.90
C CYS A 200 3.37 -7.52 -4.97
N THR A 201 2.72 -8.68 -4.83
CA THR A 201 1.48 -8.80 -4.05
C THR A 201 1.78 -9.07 -2.57
N SER A 202 1.26 -8.22 -1.70
CA SER A 202 1.27 -8.42 -0.25
C SER A 202 0.07 -7.71 0.36
N ASP A 203 -0.43 -8.21 1.49
CA ASP A 203 -1.46 -7.51 2.26
C ASP A 203 -0.92 -6.26 2.96
N GLY A 204 0.39 -6.13 3.09
CA GLY A 204 1.02 -5.02 3.81
C GLY A 204 0.76 -5.14 5.30
N LEU A 205 -0.06 -4.24 5.87
CA LEU A 205 -0.41 -4.26 7.28
C LEU A 205 -1.39 -5.40 7.60
N ALA A 206 -1.14 -6.12 8.70
CA ALA A 206 -2.04 -7.18 9.16
C ALA A 206 -3.41 -6.59 9.54
N LYS A 207 -4.49 -7.26 9.11
CA LYS A 207 -5.85 -6.93 9.54
C LYS A 207 -6.04 -7.42 10.97
N ARG A 208 -5.80 -6.54 11.93
CA ARG A 208 -5.95 -6.79 13.37
C ARG A 208 -6.99 -5.85 13.96
N PRO A 209 -7.74 -6.28 15.00
CA PRO A 209 -8.61 -5.36 15.73
C PRO A 209 -7.78 -4.26 16.38
N THR A 210 -8.33 -3.06 16.45
CA THR A 210 -7.69 -1.96 17.17
C THR A 210 -7.65 -2.25 18.67
N LYS A 211 -6.63 -1.73 19.38
CA LYS A 211 -6.52 -1.76 20.85
C LYS A 211 -6.10 -0.39 21.37
N ALA A 212 -6.22 -0.21 22.68
CA ALA A 212 -5.65 0.95 23.34
C ALA A 212 -4.17 1.13 22.97
N ILE A 213 -3.80 2.38 22.68
CA ILE A 213 -2.41 2.73 22.33
C ILE A 213 -1.56 2.76 23.59
N PHE A 214 -2.08 3.41 24.64
CA PHE A 214 -1.39 3.61 25.91
C PHE A 214 -1.93 2.64 26.95
N ASP A 215 -1.00 1.97 27.62
CA ASP A 215 -1.25 1.07 28.74
C ASP A 215 -0.09 1.29 29.73
N SER A 216 -0.30 1.07 31.02
CA SER A 216 0.59 1.47 32.12
C SER A 216 2.09 1.27 31.86
N ASN A 217 2.48 0.20 31.19
CA ASN A 217 3.85 -0.15 30.86
C ASN A 217 4.11 -0.35 29.36
N ARG A 218 3.13 -0.07 28.48
CA ARG A 218 3.23 -0.33 27.04
C ARG A 218 2.60 0.77 26.21
N ILE A 219 3.27 1.10 25.10
CA ILE A 219 2.72 1.89 24.01
C ILE A 219 2.65 0.98 22.79
N THR A 220 1.45 0.74 22.25
CA THR A 220 1.25 -0.08 21.06
C THR A 220 1.08 0.83 19.84
N LEU A 221 2.08 0.89 18.96
CA LEU A 221 2.03 1.73 17.78
C LEU A 221 0.98 1.20 16.79
N GLN A 222 0.05 2.08 16.41
CA GLN A 222 -1.04 1.85 15.46
C GLN A 222 -1.26 3.13 14.65
N SER A 223 -2.01 3.03 13.54
CA SER A 223 -2.46 4.22 12.82
C SER A 223 -3.48 4.99 13.66
N VAL A 224 -3.29 6.29 13.78
CA VAL A 224 -4.26 7.24 14.38
C VAL A 224 -4.75 8.26 13.37
N ARG A 225 -4.19 8.25 12.17
CA ARG A 225 -4.61 9.08 11.05
C ARG A 225 -4.46 8.31 9.74
N THR A 226 -5.58 7.86 9.18
CA THR A 226 -5.62 7.10 7.91
C THR A 226 -4.48 6.07 7.79
N CYS A 227 -3.67 6.14 6.73
CA CYS A 227 -2.53 5.24 6.48
C CYS A 227 -1.16 5.88 6.85
N GLN A 228 -1.14 6.96 7.62
CA GLN A 228 0.08 7.73 7.90
C GLN A 228 0.83 7.17 9.11
N GLN A 229 1.55 6.08 8.94
CA GLN A 229 2.24 5.36 10.03
C GLN A 229 3.29 6.22 10.74
N VAL A 230 4.12 6.95 10.00
CA VAL A 230 5.19 7.79 10.57
C VAL A 230 4.59 8.96 11.36
N PHE A 231 3.59 9.63 10.79
CA PHE A 231 2.87 10.69 11.50
C PHE A 231 2.19 10.16 12.76
N SER A 232 1.54 9.00 12.67
CA SER A 232 0.88 8.37 13.81
C SER A 232 1.85 8.08 14.95
N ALA A 233 3.03 7.53 14.64
CA ALA A 233 4.05 7.26 15.64
C ALA A 233 4.58 8.55 16.28
N ALA A 234 4.79 9.62 15.51
CA ALA A 234 5.22 10.92 16.02
C ALA A 234 4.16 11.55 16.93
N LEU A 235 2.89 11.50 16.53
CA LEU A 235 1.77 12.04 17.32
C LEU A 235 1.57 11.25 18.62
N ILE A 236 1.69 9.92 18.59
CA ILE A 236 1.65 9.07 19.79
C ILE A 236 2.78 9.46 20.76
N GLY A 237 4.01 9.63 20.25
CA GLY A 237 5.14 10.08 21.07
C GLY A 237 4.92 11.48 21.65
N TYR A 238 4.35 12.39 20.89
CA TYR A 238 4.05 13.75 21.35
C TYR A 238 3.00 13.74 22.48
N VAL A 239 1.89 13.01 22.30
CA VAL A 239 0.84 12.90 23.33
C VAL A 239 1.38 12.22 24.60
N GLU A 240 2.27 11.23 24.48
CA GLU A 240 2.93 10.61 25.64
C GLU A 240 3.69 11.62 26.49
N THR A 241 4.26 12.66 25.87
CA THR A 241 5.04 13.69 26.61
C THR A 241 4.17 14.77 27.24
N LEU A 242 2.93 14.94 26.79
CA LEU A 242 2.04 16.04 27.27
C LEU A 242 1.10 15.63 28.40
N TYR A 243 0.76 14.34 28.48
CA TYR A 243 -0.26 13.84 29.39
C TYR A 243 0.32 12.70 30.24
N GLU A 244 -0.13 12.58 31.49
CA GLU A 244 0.29 11.50 32.39
C GLU A 244 -0.73 10.34 32.36
N ASP A 245 -2.03 10.64 32.31
CA ASP A 245 -3.10 9.65 32.39
C ASP A 245 -3.32 8.93 31.05
N ASP A 246 -3.13 7.61 31.03
CA ASP A 246 -3.29 6.78 29.84
C ASP A 246 -4.74 6.74 29.30
N GLY A 247 -5.74 6.92 30.18
CA GLY A 247 -7.15 7.01 29.77
C GLY A 247 -7.41 8.30 28.99
N GLU A 248 -6.82 9.42 29.40
CA GLU A 248 -6.90 10.69 28.68
C GLU A 248 -6.19 10.59 27.33
N LYS A 249 -4.96 10.04 27.28
CA LYS A 249 -4.22 9.80 26.05
C LYS A 249 -5.00 8.95 25.04
N ASN A 250 -5.63 7.86 25.51
CA ASN A 250 -6.45 6.98 24.66
C ASN A 250 -7.76 7.62 24.21
N ARG A 251 -8.27 8.62 24.92
CA ARG A 251 -9.43 9.41 24.50
C ARG A 251 -9.07 10.39 23.38
N LEU A 252 -7.85 10.96 23.44
CA LEU A 252 -7.32 11.89 22.44
C LEU A 252 -6.87 11.18 21.17
N LEU A 253 -6.28 9.99 21.30
CA LEU A 253 -5.75 9.22 20.16
C LEU A 253 -6.45 7.87 20.05
N LYS A 254 -7.42 7.81 19.15
CA LYS A 254 -8.12 6.57 18.81
C LYS A 254 -7.42 5.89 17.62
N PRO A 255 -7.16 4.58 17.70
CA PRO A 255 -6.62 3.86 16.54
C PRO A 255 -7.62 3.81 15.39
N VAL A 256 -7.11 4.03 14.18
CA VAL A 256 -7.89 3.98 12.93
C VAL A 256 -7.53 2.71 12.16
N PRO A 257 -8.51 1.87 11.77
CA PRO A 257 -8.25 0.70 10.93
C PRO A 257 -7.64 1.08 9.59
N HIS A 258 -6.73 0.24 9.08
CA HIS A 258 -6.16 0.44 7.76
C HIS A 258 -7.22 0.16 6.68
N PRO A 259 -7.48 1.10 5.75
CA PRO A 259 -8.47 0.91 4.70
C PRO A 259 -8.02 -0.11 3.66
N ASP A 260 -8.97 -0.86 3.09
CA ASP A 260 -8.80 -1.79 1.98
C ASP A 260 -9.79 -1.51 0.85
N GLU A 261 -11.02 -1.20 1.20
CA GLU A 261 -12.11 -0.93 0.26
C GLU A 261 -12.52 0.55 0.28
N THR A 262 -13.35 0.94 -0.67
CA THR A 262 -13.82 2.33 -0.78
C THR A 262 -14.62 2.78 0.45
N ASN A 263 -15.45 1.90 1.04
CA ASN A 263 -16.16 2.22 2.29
C ASN A 263 -15.22 2.53 3.45
N ASP A 264 -14.07 1.88 3.51
CA ASP A 264 -13.10 2.08 4.58
C ASP A 264 -12.49 3.50 4.54
N TRP A 265 -12.51 4.15 3.37
CA TRP A 265 -12.08 5.53 3.24
C TRP A 265 -12.94 6.48 4.10
N LEU A 266 -14.27 6.33 4.07
CA LEU A 266 -15.19 7.15 4.90
C LEU A 266 -14.94 6.91 6.39
N VAL A 267 -14.91 5.65 6.80
CA VAL A 267 -14.67 5.27 8.21
C VAL A 267 -13.32 5.80 8.69
N SER A 268 -12.27 5.62 7.89
CA SER A 268 -10.92 6.05 8.22
C SER A 268 -10.81 7.58 8.31
N ASN A 269 -11.47 8.33 7.43
CA ASN A 269 -11.46 9.79 7.47
C ASN A 269 -12.30 10.34 8.64
N GLN A 270 -13.46 9.80 8.89
CA GLN A 270 -14.29 10.18 10.04
C GLN A 270 -13.52 9.97 11.35
N GLN A 271 -12.99 8.78 11.58
CA GLN A 271 -12.25 8.46 12.80
C GLN A 271 -10.94 9.24 12.95
N SER A 272 -10.33 9.67 11.84
CA SER A 272 -9.13 10.52 11.87
C SER A 272 -9.43 11.99 12.17
N GLY A 273 -10.67 12.41 12.03
CA GLY A 273 -11.14 13.78 12.30
C GLY A 273 -11.71 13.98 13.70
N GLU A 274 -12.09 12.87 14.38
CA GLU A 274 -12.55 12.86 15.77
C GLU A 274 -11.39 12.98 16.77
#